data_35b09933219e1395fa4d700076e75253
#
_entry.id   35b09933219e1395fa4d700076e75253
#
_cell.length_a   1.000
_cell.length_b   1.000
_cell.length_c   1.000
_cell.angle_alpha   90.00
_cell.angle_beta   90.00
_cell.angle_gamma   90.00
#
_symmetry.space_group_name_H-M   'P 1'
#
loop_
_entity.id
_entity.type
_entity.pdbx_description
1 polymer ?
#
loop_
_entity_poly.entity_id
_entity_poly.type
_entity_poly.pdbx_seq_one_letter_code
_entity_poly.pdbx_strand_id
1 'polypeptide(L)'
;MATKCPNCGRKLTVFDWKQTCPACGVNLMFHGFEERFYEDAKKAELGLAVTRVKWARVVACLLGGALQKARLALAFVPVLATLVSVCTLNISLPLYEGKIDFGLLGAVSAFSDGTIPMIMSLMDAEILGGVMSAAGFVGAAFALSALFSVLILLFELFCFAGSKVMNVLLCAFGALGLASSAAALFGMNTLKKEAASLG
;
A
#
# COMPACT_ATOMS: atom_id res chain seq x y z
N MET A 1 37.81 -21.46 0.62
CA MET A 1 39.19 -21.29 1.13
C MET A 1 40.15 -21.48 -0.01
N ALA A 2 41.13 -20.60 -0.18
CA ALA A 2 42.08 -20.69 -1.28
C ALA A 2 43.01 -21.90 -0.99
N THR A 3 42.97 -22.88 -1.86
CA THR A 3 43.83 -24.08 -1.76
C THR A 3 45.25 -23.85 -2.26
N LYS A 4 45.59 -22.64 -2.71
CA LYS A 4 46.89 -22.23 -3.22
C LYS A 4 47.31 -20.86 -2.66
N CYS A 5 48.59 -20.68 -2.40
CA CYS A 5 49.15 -19.39 -2.00
C CYS A 5 49.02 -18.38 -3.16
N PRO A 6 48.47 -17.17 -2.92
CA PRO A 6 48.25 -16.18 -3.98
C PRO A 6 49.58 -15.59 -4.49
N ASN A 7 50.66 -15.62 -3.72
CA ASN A 7 51.95 -15.04 -4.12
C ASN A 7 52.84 -16.06 -4.88
N CYS A 8 53.00 -17.29 -4.36
CA CYS A 8 53.95 -18.27 -4.94
C CYS A 8 53.25 -19.46 -5.60
N GLY A 9 51.92 -19.56 -5.57
CA GLY A 9 51.13 -20.63 -6.23
C GLY A 9 51.23 -22.00 -5.53
N ARG A 10 52.00 -22.16 -4.43
CA ARG A 10 52.09 -23.40 -3.69
C ARG A 10 50.74 -23.85 -3.17
N LYS A 11 50.43 -25.14 -3.30
CA LYS A 11 49.24 -25.72 -2.70
C LYS A 11 49.40 -25.71 -1.16
N LEU A 12 48.38 -25.18 -0.49
CA LEU A 12 48.30 -25.16 0.97
C LEU A 12 47.56 -26.41 1.44
N THR A 13 48.09 -27.06 2.43
CA THR A 13 47.52 -28.26 3.05
C THR A 13 46.78 -27.90 4.33
N VAL A 14 45.98 -28.82 4.84
CA VAL A 14 45.21 -28.62 6.08
C VAL A 14 46.16 -28.42 7.30
N PHE A 15 47.40 -28.89 7.17
CA PHE A 15 48.42 -28.72 8.21
C PHE A 15 49.16 -27.36 8.15
N ASP A 16 48.97 -26.58 7.08
CA ASP A 16 49.52 -25.22 6.94
C ASP A 16 48.60 -24.22 7.65
N TRP A 17 48.38 -24.39 8.93
CA TRP A 17 47.46 -23.56 9.75
C TRP A 17 48.05 -22.21 10.16
N LYS A 18 49.33 -21.98 9.89
CA LYS A 18 49.99 -20.68 10.14
C LYS A 18 49.49 -19.65 9.16
N GLN A 19 49.38 -18.39 9.64
CA GLN A 19 48.94 -17.25 8.82
C GLN A 19 49.95 -16.88 7.73
N THR A 20 51.19 -17.44 7.78
CA THR A 20 52.27 -17.17 6.84
C THR A 20 52.51 -18.37 5.95
N CYS A 21 52.71 -18.13 4.65
CA CYS A 21 53.06 -19.20 3.71
C CYS A 21 54.43 -19.79 4.05
N PRO A 22 54.57 -21.11 4.21
CA PRO A 22 55.86 -21.73 4.59
C PRO A 22 56.92 -21.65 3.48
N ALA A 23 56.52 -21.34 2.23
CA ALA A 23 57.44 -21.24 1.09
C ALA A 23 57.94 -19.83 0.83
N CYS A 24 57.09 -18.80 0.92
CA CYS A 24 57.47 -17.45 0.56
C CYS A 24 57.30 -16.43 1.71
N GLY A 25 56.87 -16.87 2.91
CA GLY A 25 56.73 -16.03 4.09
C GLY A 25 55.59 -14.98 4.03
N VAL A 26 54.85 -14.90 2.91
CA VAL A 26 53.78 -13.93 2.78
C VAL A 26 52.65 -14.23 3.77
N ASN A 27 52.10 -13.18 4.38
CA ASN A 27 50.95 -13.32 5.25
C ASN A 27 49.69 -13.57 4.40
N LEU A 28 49.13 -14.78 4.52
CA LEU A 28 47.99 -15.24 3.72
C LEU A 28 46.67 -14.52 4.10
N MET A 29 46.59 -14.02 5.32
CA MET A 29 45.39 -13.36 5.82
C MET A 29 45.29 -11.93 5.33
N PHE A 30 46.41 -11.23 5.24
CA PHE A 30 46.46 -9.83 4.84
C PHE A 30 46.89 -9.61 3.39
N HIS A 31 47.22 -10.70 2.65
CA HIS A 31 47.61 -10.57 1.25
C HIS A 31 46.43 -10.04 0.40
N GLY A 32 46.63 -8.92 -0.31
CA GLY A 32 45.60 -8.27 -1.10
C GLY A 32 44.47 -7.65 -0.27
N PHE A 33 44.67 -7.43 1.04
CA PHE A 33 43.67 -6.80 1.90
C PHE A 33 43.39 -5.37 1.47
N GLU A 34 44.44 -4.60 1.19
CA GLU A 34 44.27 -3.20 0.74
C GLU A 34 43.48 -3.12 -0.56
N GLU A 35 43.84 -3.93 -1.57
CA GLU A 35 43.13 -3.93 -2.86
C GLU A 35 41.67 -4.30 -2.69
N ARG A 36 41.36 -5.35 -1.92
CA ARG A 36 39.97 -5.76 -1.62
C ARG A 36 39.22 -4.68 -0.84
N PHE A 37 39.89 -4.05 0.12
CA PHE A 37 39.30 -2.96 0.89
C PHE A 37 38.95 -1.75 -0.01
N TYR A 38 39.85 -1.37 -0.92
CA TYR A 38 39.59 -0.29 -1.86
C TYR A 38 38.49 -0.64 -2.87
N GLU A 39 38.44 -1.89 -3.34
CA GLU A 39 37.37 -2.34 -4.23
C GLU A 39 36.00 -2.33 -3.54
N ASP A 40 35.94 -2.82 -2.30
CA ASP A 40 34.71 -2.85 -1.53
C ASP A 40 34.25 -1.45 -1.11
N ALA A 41 35.19 -0.55 -0.75
CA ALA A 41 34.91 0.86 -0.52
C ALA A 41 34.35 1.54 -1.78
N LYS A 42 34.98 1.29 -2.94
CA LYS A 42 34.48 1.81 -4.22
C LYS A 42 33.11 1.30 -4.60
N LYS A 43 32.82 0.01 -4.38
CA LYS A 43 31.50 -0.58 -4.58
C LYS A 43 30.44 0.05 -3.67
N ALA A 44 30.81 0.27 -2.39
CA ALA A 44 29.94 0.93 -1.43
C ALA A 44 29.64 2.38 -1.82
N GLU A 45 30.66 3.14 -2.23
CA GLU A 45 30.49 4.53 -2.71
C GLU A 45 29.58 4.60 -3.95
N LEU A 46 29.77 3.70 -4.92
CA LEU A 46 28.91 3.62 -6.10
C LEU A 46 27.46 3.28 -5.72
N GLY A 47 27.28 2.35 -4.78
CA GLY A 47 25.97 1.99 -4.24
C GLY A 47 25.26 3.19 -3.58
N LEU A 48 26.01 3.94 -2.75
CA LEU A 48 25.51 5.16 -2.11
C LEU A 48 25.19 6.26 -3.13
N ALA A 49 26.03 6.45 -4.14
CA ALA A 49 25.79 7.42 -5.20
C ALA A 49 24.48 7.11 -5.97
N VAL A 50 24.29 5.84 -6.35
CA VAL A 50 23.05 5.39 -7.01
C VAL A 50 21.83 5.61 -6.11
N THR A 51 21.94 5.30 -4.83
CA THR A 51 20.86 5.51 -3.86
C THR A 51 20.54 6.99 -3.69
N ARG A 52 21.54 7.87 -3.58
CA ARG A 52 21.33 9.33 -3.52
C ARG A 52 20.59 9.86 -4.74
N VAL A 53 20.96 9.40 -5.95
CA VAL A 53 20.28 9.82 -7.18
C VAL A 53 18.83 9.33 -7.20
N LYS A 54 18.56 8.09 -6.76
CA LYS A 54 17.21 7.58 -6.63
C LYS A 54 16.38 8.42 -5.63
N TRP A 55 16.91 8.69 -4.46
CA TRP A 55 16.26 9.54 -3.45
C TRP A 55 16.01 10.96 -3.93
N ALA A 56 16.99 11.59 -4.57
CA ALA A 56 16.82 12.92 -5.16
C ALA A 56 15.70 12.95 -6.19
N ARG A 57 15.58 11.88 -7.00
CA ARG A 57 14.48 11.74 -7.97
C ARG A 57 13.12 11.58 -7.27
N VAL A 58 13.03 10.76 -6.23
CA VAL A 58 11.80 10.61 -5.42
C VAL A 58 11.36 11.95 -4.83
N VAL A 59 12.29 12.67 -4.18
CA VAL A 59 12.00 13.98 -3.58
C VAL A 59 11.59 14.98 -4.65
N ALA A 60 12.27 15.00 -5.81
CA ALA A 60 11.90 15.87 -6.92
C ALA A 60 10.52 15.55 -7.49
N CYS A 61 10.15 14.28 -7.59
CA CYS A 61 8.81 13.87 -8.06
C CYS A 61 7.70 14.20 -7.07
N LEU A 62 7.95 14.09 -5.77
CA LEU A 62 6.92 14.34 -4.75
C LEU A 62 6.83 15.82 -4.35
N LEU A 63 7.96 16.52 -4.25
CA LEU A 63 8.05 17.85 -3.64
C LEU A 63 8.68 18.92 -4.54
N GLY A 64 9.11 18.55 -5.75
CA GLY A 64 9.95 19.40 -6.61
C GLY A 64 9.25 20.64 -7.17
N GLY A 65 7.92 20.65 -7.30
CA GLY A 65 7.15 21.77 -7.84
C GLY A 65 5.84 22.01 -7.09
N ALA A 66 5.25 23.20 -7.29
CA ALA A 66 3.95 23.54 -6.69
C ALA A 66 2.85 22.57 -7.16
N LEU A 67 2.84 22.21 -8.43
CA LEU A 67 1.87 21.25 -8.99
C LEU A 67 2.00 19.85 -8.39
N GLN A 68 3.23 19.40 -8.12
CA GLN A 68 3.47 18.09 -7.52
C GLN A 68 3.00 18.04 -6.06
N LYS A 69 3.26 19.11 -5.30
CA LYS A 69 2.75 19.27 -3.93
C LYS A 69 1.22 19.30 -3.90
N ALA A 70 0.60 20.05 -4.83
CA ALA A 70 -0.85 20.10 -4.95
C ALA A 70 -1.45 18.72 -5.32
N ARG A 71 -0.82 18.01 -6.25
CA ARG A 71 -1.21 16.65 -6.63
C ARG A 71 -1.14 15.69 -5.44
N LEU A 72 -0.05 15.72 -4.68
CA LEU A 72 0.10 14.90 -3.48
C LEU A 72 -0.95 15.27 -2.43
N ALA A 73 -1.19 16.55 -2.18
CA ALA A 73 -2.23 17.00 -1.24
C ALA A 73 -3.62 16.53 -1.67
N LEU A 74 -3.95 16.64 -2.96
CA LEU A 74 -5.22 16.18 -3.52
C LEU A 74 -5.39 14.65 -3.41
N ALA A 75 -4.31 13.87 -3.46
CA ALA A 75 -4.37 12.42 -3.28
C ALA A 75 -4.78 12.01 -1.84
N PHE A 76 -4.51 12.86 -0.84
CA PHE A 76 -4.96 12.62 0.53
C PHE A 76 -6.44 12.94 0.76
N VAL A 77 -7.02 13.86 -0.03
CA VAL A 77 -8.42 14.30 0.16
C VAL A 77 -9.42 13.14 0.14
N PRO A 78 -9.42 12.23 -0.86
CA PRO A 78 -10.37 11.12 -0.87
C PRO A 78 -10.15 10.13 0.27
N VAL A 79 -8.91 9.93 0.72
CA VAL A 79 -8.61 9.08 1.88
C VAL A 79 -9.16 9.71 3.16
N LEU A 80 -8.96 11.00 3.36
CA LEU A 80 -9.52 11.72 4.50
C LEU A 80 -11.05 11.75 4.45
N ALA A 81 -11.64 11.90 3.27
CA ALA A 81 -13.09 11.86 3.09
C ALA A 81 -13.69 10.49 3.47
N THR A 82 -12.99 9.38 3.22
CA THR A 82 -13.47 8.04 3.61
C THR A 82 -13.37 7.78 5.11
N LEU A 83 -12.54 8.54 5.85
CA LEU A 83 -12.46 8.44 7.31
C LEU A 83 -13.67 9.09 8.01
N VAL A 84 -14.28 10.08 7.37
CA VAL A 84 -15.47 10.75 7.91
C VAL A 84 -16.70 9.91 7.57
N SER A 85 -17.56 9.66 8.55
CA SER A 85 -18.86 9.02 8.30
C SER A 85 -19.75 9.94 7.47
N VAL A 86 -20.05 9.53 6.25
CA VAL A 86 -20.85 10.33 5.29
C VAL A 86 -22.34 10.19 5.55
N CYS A 87 -22.76 9.04 6.07
CA CYS A 87 -24.14 8.75 6.37
C CYS A 87 -24.24 7.79 7.55
N THR A 88 -25.25 7.97 8.38
CA THR A 88 -25.61 7.04 9.47
C THR A 88 -27.00 6.50 9.20
N LEU A 89 -27.12 5.19 9.19
CA LEU A 89 -28.43 4.51 9.12
C LEU A 89 -28.82 4.10 10.54
N ASN A 90 -29.90 4.68 11.07
CA ASN A 90 -30.47 4.26 12.33
C ASN A 90 -31.59 3.25 12.04
N ILE A 91 -31.41 2.03 12.49
CA ILE A 91 -32.40 0.96 12.36
C ILE A 91 -33.04 0.81 13.73
N SER A 92 -34.33 1.13 13.85
CA SER A 92 -35.13 0.89 15.04
C SER A 92 -36.20 -0.14 14.73
N LEU A 93 -35.96 -1.37 15.11
CA LEU A 93 -36.93 -2.46 15.06
C LEU A 93 -37.43 -2.77 16.47
N PRO A 94 -38.62 -3.36 16.68
CA PRO A 94 -39.17 -3.61 18.01
C PRO A 94 -38.29 -4.44 18.95
N LEU A 95 -37.32 -5.16 18.40
CA LEU A 95 -36.39 -6.05 19.12
C LEU A 95 -34.90 -5.69 18.84
N TYR A 96 -34.62 -4.70 18.01
CA TYR A 96 -33.25 -4.35 17.64
C TYR A 96 -33.11 -2.85 17.32
N GLU A 97 -32.24 -2.19 18.06
CA GLU A 97 -31.79 -0.82 17.74
C GLU A 97 -30.32 -0.90 17.30
N GLY A 98 -30.05 -0.59 16.05
CA GLY A 98 -28.72 -0.59 15.47
C GLY A 98 -28.39 0.72 14.77
N LYS A 99 -27.15 1.15 14.83
CA LYS A 99 -26.61 2.27 14.06
C LYS A 99 -25.55 1.74 13.13
N ILE A 100 -25.67 2.01 11.85
CA ILE A 100 -24.67 1.68 10.83
C ILE A 100 -24.11 2.97 10.30
N ASP A 101 -22.83 3.21 10.55
CA ASP A 101 -22.10 4.36 10.04
C ASP A 101 -21.40 4.01 8.74
N PHE A 102 -21.75 4.69 7.66
CA PHE A 102 -21.08 4.54 6.36
C PHE A 102 -19.83 5.41 6.31
N GLY A 103 -18.72 4.84 6.74
CA GLY A 103 -17.38 5.39 6.74
C GLY A 103 -16.38 4.27 6.95
N LEU A 104 -15.09 4.51 6.81
CA LEU A 104 -14.07 3.48 7.01
C LEU A 104 -14.09 2.94 8.45
N LEU A 105 -14.21 3.83 9.44
CA LEU A 105 -14.29 3.45 10.86
C LEU A 105 -15.58 2.70 11.16
N GLY A 106 -16.72 3.13 10.59
CA GLY A 106 -18.00 2.44 10.72
C GLY A 106 -18.01 1.06 10.05
N ALA A 107 -17.32 0.90 8.91
CA ALA A 107 -17.18 -0.40 8.27
C ALA A 107 -16.35 -1.38 9.12
N VAL A 108 -15.29 -0.89 9.79
CA VAL A 108 -14.47 -1.71 10.70
C VAL A 108 -15.29 -2.12 11.94
N SER A 109 -16.05 -1.20 12.54
CA SER A 109 -16.91 -1.53 13.68
C SER A 109 -18.02 -2.51 13.28
N ALA A 110 -18.68 -2.31 12.15
CA ALA A 110 -19.72 -3.20 11.64
C ALA A 110 -19.21 -4.62 11.36
N PHE A 111 -17.93 -4.74 10.98
CA PHE A 111 -17.29 -6.05 10.81
C PHE A 111 -17.01 -6.71 12.17
N SER A 112 -16.51 -5.96 13.15
CA SER A 112 -16.19 -6.49 14.49
C SER A 112 -17.44 -6.85 15.29
N ASP A 113 -18.51 -6.08 15.14
CA ASP A 113 -19.77 -6.23 15.89
C ASP A 113 -20.73 -7.27 15.27
N GLY A 114 -20.32 -7.91 14.17
CA GLY A 114 -21.14 -8.91 13.49
C GLY A 114 -22.35 -8.34 12.73
N THR A 115 -22.41 -7.04 12.51
CA THR A 115 -23.50 -6.36 11.81
C THR A 115 -23.57 -6.79 10.34
N ILE A 116 -22.43 -7.07 9.71
CA ILE A 116 -22.37 -7.51 8.29
C ILE A 116 -23.07 -8.85 8.06
N PRO A 117 -22.76 -9.94 8.79
CA PRO A 117 -23.48 -11.20 8.62
C PRO A 117 -24.96 -11.08 8.95
N MET A 118 -25.34 -10.21 9.88
CA MET A 118 -26.73 -9.91 10.18
C MET A 118 -27.44 -9.23 8.98
N ILE A 119 -26.83 -8.24 8.36
CA ILE A 119 -27.36 -7.60 7.14
C ILE A 119 -27.54 -8.64 6.04
N MET A 120 -26.53 -9.51 5.84
CA MET A 120 -26.61 -10.57 4.83
C MET A 120 -27.78 -11.54 5.09
N SER A 121 -28.02 -11.93 6.33
CA SER A 121 -29.14 -12.81 6.67
C SER A 121 -30.51 -12.15 6.50
N LEU A 122 -30.58 -10.83 6.62
CA LEU A 122 -31.81 -10.05 6.44
C LEU A 122 -32.08 -9.67 4.96
N MET A 123 -31.10 -9.84 4.07
CA MET A 123 -31.29 -9.58 2.62
C MET A 123 -32.31 -10.55 1.99
N ASP A 124 -32.48 -11.75 2.54
CA ASP A 124 -33.43 -12.76 2.07
C ASP A 124 -34.82 -12.61 2.72
N ALA A 125 -34.99 -11.64 3.62
CA ALA A 125 -36.27 -11.41 4.29
C ALA A 125 -37.26 -10.69 3.35
N GLU A 126 -38.51 -11.22 3.30
CA GLU A 126 -39.55 -10.78 2.37
C GLU A 126 -39.96 -9.30 2.53
N ILE A 127 -39.85 -8.76 3.75
CA ILE A 127 -40.27 -7.37 4.07
C ILE A 127 -39.08 -6.40 4.04
N LEU A 128 -37.90 -6.79 4.54
CA LEU A 128 -36.73 -5.93 4.72
C LEU A 128 -35.67 -6.11 3.63
N GLY A 129 -35.82 -7.12 2.76
CA GLY A 129 -34.83 -7.50 1.75
C GLY A 129 -34.46 -6.35 0.81
N GLY A 130 -35.43 -5.53 0.40
CA GLY A 130 -35.19 -4.35 -0.45
C GLY A 130 -34.29 -3.32 0.19
N VAL A 131 -34.59 -2.95 1.44
CA VAL A 131 -33.78 -1.95 2.18
C VAL A 131 -32.39 -2.52 2.52
N MET A 132 -32.31 -3.77 2.93
CA MET A 132 -31.04 -4.40 3.28
C MET A 132 -30.14 -4.63 2.07
N SER A 133 -30.70 -4.99 0.91
CA SER A 133 -29.95 -5.10 -0.34
C SER A 133 -29.40 -3.75 -0.81
N ALA A 134 -30.21 -2.69 -0.72
CA ALA A 134 -29.79 -1.33 -1.03
C ALA A 134 -28.70 -0.84 -0.06
N ALA A 135 -28.81 -1.13 1.24
CA ALA A 135 -27.78 -0.82 2.24
C ALA A 135 -26.48 -1.58 1.97
N GLY A 136 -26.57 -2.88 1.64
CA GLY A 136 -25.41 -3.69 1.24
C GLY A 136 -24.71 -3.15 -0.01
N PHE A 137 -25.47 -2.73 -1.01
CA PHE A 137 -24.93 -2.11 -2.22
C PHE A 137 -24.18 -0.80 -1.91
N VAL A 138 -24.76 0.07 -1.08
CA VAL A 138 -24.12 1.33 -0.64
C VAL A 138 -22.84 1.04 0.13
N GLY A 139 -22.86 0.09 1.06
CA GLY A 139 -21.69 -0.34 1.82
C GLY A 139 -20.57 -0.89 0.94
N ALA A 140 -20.90 -1.76 -0.02
CA ALA A 140 -19.93 -2.31 -0.97
C ALA A 140 -19.33 -1.22 -1.88
N ALA A 141 -20.15 -0.30 -2.40
CA ALA A 141 -19.67 0.81 -3.22
C ALA A 141 -18.74 1.74 -2.43
N PHE A 142 -19.05 1.96 -1.14
CA PHE A 142 -18.21 2.77 -0.24
C PHE A 142 -16.87 2.09 0.05
N ALA A 143 -16.89 0.78 0.32
CA ALA A 143 -15.68 -0.02 0.54
C ALA A 143 -14.75 -0.03 -0.69
N LEU A 144 -15.33 -0.17 -1.90
CA LEU A 144 -14.59 -0.07 -3.15
C LEU A 144 -13.98 1.32 -3.35
N SER A 145 -14.74 2.38 -3.07
CA SER A 145 -14.24 3.76 -3.14
C SER A 145 -13.04 3.98 -2.19
N ALA A 146 -13.13 3.49 -0.96
CA ALA A 146 -12.04 3.56 0.01
C ALA A 146 -10.80 2.79 -0.48
N LEU A 147 -10.98 1.59 -1.01
CA LEU A 147 -9.90 0.76 -1.56
C LEU A 147 -9.19 1.47 -2.72
N PHE A 148 -9.94 2.04 -3.68
CA PHE A 148 -9.33 2.79 -4.77
C PHE A 148 -8.61 4.04 -4.29
N SER A 149 -9.13 4.74 -3.28
CA SER A 149 -8.47 5.90 -2.67
C SER A 149 -7.11 5.55 -2.07
N VAL A 150 -7.02 4.43 -1.34
CA VAL A 150 -5.76 3.92 -0.78
C VAL A 150 -4.80 3.48 -1.89
N LEU A 151 -5.31 2.79 -2.92
CA LEU A 151 -4.49 2.40 -4.08
C LEU A 151 -3.91 3.62 -4.80
N ILE A 152 -4.70 4.67 -5.04
CA ILE A 152 -4.24 5.91 -5.65
C ILE A 152 -3.08 6.50 -4.84
N LEU A 153 -3.21 6.58 -3.51
CA LEU A 153 -2.18 7.12 -2.63
C LEU A 153 -0.91 6.27 -2.66
N LEU A 154 -1.04 4.94 -2.62
CA LEU A 154 0.10 4.02 -2.74
C LEU A 154 0.81 4.17 -4.08
N PHE A 155 0.05 4.18 -5.19
CA PHE A 155 0.63 4.37 -6.52
C PHE A 155 1.27 5.75 -6.69
N GLU A 156 0.71 6.79 -6.06
CA GLU A 156 1.30 8.12 -6.04
C GLU A 156 2.65 8.13 -5.34
N LEU A 157 2.78 7.44 -4.19
CA LEU A 157 4.05 7.27 -3.49
C LEU A 157 5.09 6.49 -4.30
N PHE A 158 4.65 5.51 -5.13
CA PHE A 158 5.52 4.72 -6.00
C PHE A 158 5.74 5.33 -7.39
N CYS A 159 5.03 6.41 -7.75
CA CYS A 159 5.06 7.02 -9.08
C CYS A 159 6.40 7.73 -9.43
N PHE A 160 7.36 7.77 -8.50
CA PHE A 160 8.71 8.29 -8.75
C PHE A 160 9.48 7.53 -9.85
N ALA A 161 8.96 6.41 -10.33
CA ALA A 161 9.52 5.68 -11.46
C ALA A 161 9.34 6.40 -12.81
N GLY A 162 8.49 7.46 -12.88
CA GLY A 162 8.31 8.30 -14.09
C GLY A 162 7.74 7.55 -15.30
N SER A 163 7.13 6.39 -15.10
CA SER A 163 6.59 5.54 -16.15
C SER A 163 5.26 6.09 -16.66
N LYS A 164 5.08 6.19 -17.99
CA LYS A 164 3.78 6.54 -18.61
C LYS A 164 2.67 5.58 -18.19
N VAL A 165 3.00 4.31 -18.01
CA VAL A 165 2.07 3.27 -17.55
C VAL A 165 1.51 3.60 -16.17
N MET A 166 2.36 4.11 -15.25
CA MET A 166 1.93 4.46 -13.90
C MET A 166 0.91 5.60 -13.89
N ASN A 167 1.11 6.60 -14.76
CA ASN A 167 0.15 7.71 -14.91
C ASN A 167 -1.20 7.23 -15.46
N VAL A 168 -1.18 6.30 -16.43
CA VAL A 168 -2.42 5.70 -16.97
C VAL A 168 -3.16 4.90 -15.88
N LEU A 169 -2.45 4.11 -15.08
CA LEU A 169 -3.02 3.37 -13.96
C LEU A 169 -3.64 4.31 -12.92
N LEU A 170 -2.97 5.40 -12.56
CA LEU A 170 -3.51 6.41 -11.65
C LEU A 170 -4.80 7.03 -12.16
N CYS A 171 -4.86 7.38 -13.46
CA CYS A 171 -6.07 7.88 -14.07
C CYS A 171 -7.20 6.83 -14.07
N ALA A 172 -6.88 5.58 -14.35
CA ALA A 172 -7.86 4.49 -14.33
C ALA A 172 -8.43 4.25 -12.92
N PHE A 173 -7.58 4.18 -11.89
CA PHE A 173 -8.03 4.04 -10.50
C PHE A 173 -8.81 5.27 -10.02
N GLY A 174 -8.42 6.48 -10.45
CA GLY A 174 -9.17 7.69 -10.18
C GLY A 174 -10.58 7.67 -10.79
N ALA A 175 -10.70 7.25 -12.04
CA ALA A 175 -11.99 7.10 -12.70
C ALA A 175 -12.88 6.04 -12.04
N LEU A 176 -12.30 4.88 -11.66
CA LEU A 176 -13.01 3.82 -10.93
C LEU A 176 -13.45 4.28 -9.54
N GLY A 177 -12.61 5.03 -8.83
CA GLY A 177 -12.96 5.61 -7.54
C GLY A 177 -14.11 6.61 -7.62
N LEU A 178 -14.13 7.47 -8.66
CA LEU A 178 -15.25 8.38 -8.92
C LEU A 178 -16.52 7.63 -9.30
N ALA A 179 -16.43 6.60 -10.13
CA ALA A 179 -17.58 5.78 -10.52
C ALA A 179 -18.18 5.07 -9.30
N SER A 180 -17.35 4.50 -8.41
CA SER A 180 -17.83 3.82 -7.19
C SER A 180 -18.48 4.81 -6.21
N SER A 181 -17.94 6.02 -6.05
CA SER A 181 -18.55 7.05 -5.20
C SER A 181 -19.88 7.56 -5.77
N ALA A 182 -19.99 7.72 -7.10
CA ALA A 182 -21.25 8.05 -7.76
C ALA A 182 -22.29 6.92 -7.59
N ALA A 183 -21.88 5.66 -7.70
CA ALA A 183 -22.74 4.51 -7.44
C ALA A 183 -23.24 4.48 -5.98
N ALA A 184 -22.40 4.82 -5.02
CA ALA A 184 -22.80 4.94 -3.60
C ALA A 184 -23.87 6.03 -3.41
N LEU A 185 -23.71 7.20 -4.03
CA LEU A 185 -24.69 8.27 -3.96
C LEU A 185 -26.04 7.88 -4.61
N PHE A 186 -25.98 7.16 -5.73
CA PHE A 186 -27.17 6.65 -6.38
C PHE A 186 -27.87 5.61 -5.50
N GLY A 187 -27.11 4.69 -4.91
CA GLY A 187 -27.60 3.68 -3.96
C GLY A 187 -28.26 4.30 -2.72
N MET A 188 -27.73 5.44 -2.20
CA MET A 188 -28.38 6.17 -1.10
C MET A 188 -29.76 6.73 -1.47
N ASN A 189 -29.93 7.16 -2.72
CA ASN A 189 -31.25 7.62 -3.18
C ASN A 189 -32.24 6.45 -3.30
N THR A 190 -31.80 5.28 -3.76
CA THR A 190 -32.65 4.06 -3.77
C THR A 190 -32.99 3.62 -2.36
N LEU A 191 -32.03 3.61 -1.46
CA LEU A 191 -32.23 3.27 -0.05
C LEU A 191 -33.26 4.19 0.62
N LYS A 192 -33.22 5.50 0.35
CA LYS A 192 -34.22 6.45 0.85
C LYS A 192 -35.63 6.13 0.32
N LYS A 193 -35.75 5.75 -0.96
CA LYS A 193 -37.03 5.41 -1.56
C LYS A 193 -37.64 4.12 -0.96
N GLU A 194 -36.80 3.09 -0.82
CA GLU A 194 -37.20 1.82 -0.22
C GLU A 194 -37.58 1.99 1.26
N ALA A 195 -36.78 2.76 2.02
CA ALA A 195 -37.12 3.06 3.42
C ALA A 195 -38.44 3.85 3.54
N ALA A 196 -38.71 4.78 2.63
CA ALA A 196 -39.99 5.52 2.62
C ALA A 196 -41.20 4.67 2.19
N SER A 197 -41.00 3.55 1.51
CA SER A 197 -42.08 2.64 1.13
C SER A 197 -42.54 1.72 2.26
N LEU A 198 -41.74 1.62 3.34
CA LEU A 198 -42.01 0.80 4.52
C LEU A 198 -42.69 1.58 5.67
N GLY A 199 -42.70 2.89 5.61
CA GLY A 199 -43.32 3.79 6.61
C GLY A 199 -44.56 4.45 6.10
#